data_9e692fcde747911f56900a547945814e
#
_entry.id   9e692fcde747911f56900a547945814e
#
_cell.length_a   1.000
_cell.length_b   1.000
_cell.length_c   1.000
_cell.angle_alpha   90.00
_cell.angle_beta   90.00
_cell.angle_gamma   90.00
#
_symmetry.space_group_name_H-M   'P 1'
#
loop_
_entity.id
_entity.type
_entity.pdbx_description
1 polymer ?
#
loop_
_entity_poly.entity_id
_entity_poly.type
_entity_poly.pdbx_seq_one_letter_code
_entity_poly.pdbx_strand_id
1 'polypeptide(L)'
;LDAPADKEIARAREEAQAAGFAEGRARAQQQMTEKMAALNESRARVLGEAAGRVTELACAIVARIAPGFDAASVVPPLVMQAVEAAQAEQFLLIRVHPQARAGVEAGLGAVRQAHPAVGVIELVDDESLDPLSCVVGSEAGEVRAGVAQQIEAIRTALAGASRGETA
;
A
#
# COMPACT_ATOMS: atom_id res chain seq x y z
N LEU A 1 -10.87 82.15 -2.45
CA LEU A 1 -9.48 81.96 -2.00
C LEU A 1 -9.10 80.53 -1.61
N ASP A 2 -10.05 79.56 -1.68
CA ASP A 2 -9.85 78.17 -1.14
C ASP A 2 -9.80 77.06 -2.22
N ALA A 3 -9.86 77.43 -3.51
CA ALA A 3 -9.89 76.45 -4.60
C ALA A 3 -8.66 75.49 -4.74
N PRO A 4 -7.42 75.85 -4.37
CA PRO A 4 -6.29 74.90 -4.39
C PRO A 4 -6.34 73.89 -3.26
N ALA A 5 -6.75 74.28 -2.04
CA ALA A 5 -6.84 73.37 -0.89
C ALA A 5 -7.91 72.29 -1.06
N ASP A 6 -9.06 72.66 -1.63
CA ASP A 6 -10.15 71.71 -1.93
C ASP A 6 -9.74 70.64 -2.95
N LYS A 7 -8.94 71.03 -3.94
CA LYS A 7 -8.40 70.07 -4.95
C LYS A 7 -7.38 69.13 -4.32
N GLU A 8 -6.52 69.61 -3.42
CA GLU A 8 -5.56 68.74 -2.71
C GLU A 8 -6.27 67.76 -1.80
N ILE A 9 -7.29 68.17 -1.09
CA ILE A 9 -8.10 67.27 -0.25
C ILE A 9 -8.82 66.25 -1.09
N ALA A 10 -9.41 66.61 -2.22
CA ALA A 10 -10.09 65.69 -3.13
C ALA A 10 -9.10 64.60 -3.67
N ARG A 11 -7.91 65.03 -4.10
CA ARG A 11 -6.86 64.16 -4.57
C ARG A 11 -6.34 63.20 -3.48
N ALA A 12 -6.08 63.71 -2.30
CA ALA A 12 -5.69 62.86 -1.15
C ALA A 12 -6.76 61.83 -0.79
N ARG A 13 -8.05 62.17 -0.91
CA ARG A 13 -9.15 61.23 -0.69
C ARG A 13 -9.18 60.12 -1.78
N GLU A 14 -9.02 60.49 -3.04
CA GLU A 14 -8.98 59.52 -4.14
C GLU A 14 -7.79 58.55 -3.99
N GLU A 15 -6.61 59.09 -3.67
CA GLU A 15 -5.39 58.29 -3.44
C GLU A 15 -5.57 57.34 -2.22
N ALA A 16 -6.12 57.84 -1.12
CA ALA A 16 -6.41 56.99 0.07
C ALA A 16 -7.44 55.93 -0.23
N GLN A 17 -8.50 56.25 -1.02
CA GLN A 17 -9.52 55.30 -1.40
C GLN A 17 -8.94 54.22 -2.32
N ALA A 18 -8.11 54.60 -3.30
CA ALA A 18 -7.46 53.67 -4.22
C ALA A 18 -6.49 52.73 -3.47
N ALA A 19 -5.69 53.30 -2.55
CA ALA A 19 -4.77 52.53 -1.71
C ALA A 19 -5.52 51.54 -0.80
N GLY A 20 -6.60 51.97 -0.14
CA GLY A 20 -7.43 51.13 0.70
C GLY A 20 -8.12 49.98 -0.07
N PHE A 21 -8.59 50.28 -1.28
CA PHE A 21 -9.16 49.26 -2.17
C PHE A 21 -8.11 48.23 -2.63
N ALA A 22 -6.92 48.71 -3.01
CA ALA A 22 -5.82 47.82 -3.41
C ALA A 22 -5.36 46.93 -2.26
N GLU A 23 -5.22 47.49 -1.05
CA GLU A 23 -4.89 46.70 0.15
C GLU A 23 -6.00 45.70 0.52
N GLY A 24 -7.26 46.10 0.44
CA GLY A 24 -8.39 45.21 0.69
C GLY A 24 -8.42 44.03 -0.28
N ARG A 25 -8.17 44.29 -1.56
CA ARG A 25 -8.05 43.22 -2.57
C ARG A 25 -6.89 42.28 -2.27
N ALA A 26 -5.72 42.81 -1.95
CA ALA A 26 -4.53 42.01 -1.64
C ALA A 26 -4.79 41.10 -0.43
N ARG A 27 -5.37 41.63 0.65
CA ARG A 27 -5.77 40.85 1.83
C ARG A 27 -6.80 39.77 1.50
N ALA A 28 -7.81 40.10 0.70
CA ALA A 28 -8.83 39.14 0.29
C ALA A 28 -8.23 37.99 -0.55
N GLN A 29 -7.31 38.32 -1.48
CA GLN A 29 -6.61 37.32 -2.27
C GLN A 29 -5.74 36.39 -1.39
N GLN A 30 -5.00 36.97 -0.44
CA GLN A 30 -4.19 36.19 0.47
C GLN A 30 -5.05 35.25 1.33
N GLN A 31 -6.12 35.76 1.93
CA GLN A 31 -7.06 34.95 2.72
C GLN A 31 -7.70 33.83 1.89
N MET A 32 -8.04 34.11 0.63
CA MET A 32 -8.59 33.10 -0.27
C MET A 32 -7.56 31.99 -0.54
N THR A 33 -6.31 32.37 -0.82
CA THR A 33 -5.23 31.39 -1.04
C THR A 33 -4.98 30.51 0.19
N GLU A 34 -4.93 31.14 1.37
CA GLU A 34 -4.76 30.40 2.64
C GLU A 34 -5.91 29.43 2.89
N LYS A 35 -7.17 29.88 2.68
CA LYS A 35 -8.35 29.01 2.84
C LYS A 35 -8.40 27.89 1.84
N MET A 36 -8.01 28.13 0.59
CA MET A 36 -7.93 27.09 -0.43
C MET A 36 -6.85 26.07 -0.11
N ALA A 37 -5.68 26.49 0.37
CA ALA A 37 -4.63 25.59 0.82
C ALA A 37 -5.10 24.71 1.99
N ALA A 38 -5.70 25.30 3.02
CA ALA A 38 -6.24 24.58 4.16
C ALA A 38 -7.36 23.59 3.77
N LEU A 39 -8.22 23.97 2.82
CA LEU A 39 -9.27 23.08 2.30
C LEU A 39 -8.68 21.89 1.56
N ASN A 40 -7.68 22.11 0.72
CA ASN A 40 -7.00 21.04 -0.02
C ASN A 40 -6.29 20.08 0.93
N GLU A 41 -5.61 20.58 1.95
CA GLU A 41 -4.98 19.76 3.00
C GLU A 41 -6.02 18.93 3.75
N SER A 42 -7.12 19.55 4.17
CA SER A 42 -8.21 18.86 4.86
C SER A 42 -8.82 17.76 3.98
N ARG A 43 -9.02 18.05 2.68
CA ARG A 43 -9.53 17.08 1.72
C ARG A 43 -8.58 15.90 1.56
N ALA A 44 -7.28 16.16 1.38
CA ALA A 44 -6.27 15.11 1.23
C ALA A 44 -6.23 14.22 2.48
N ARG A 45 -6.29 14.80 3.68
CA ARG A 45 -6.34 14.05 4.94
C ARG A 45 -7.58 13.16 5.03
N VAL A 46 -8.77 13.68 4.76
CA VAL A 46 -10.03 12.91 4.82
C VAL A 46 -10.03 11.75 3.81
N LEU A 47 -9.54 11.99 2.59
CA LEU A 47 -9.43 10.94 1.57
C LEU A 47 -8.42 9.86 1.99
N GLY A 48 -7.26 10.26 2.54
CA GLY A 48 -6.25 9.32 3.04
C GLY A 48 -6.77 8.46 4.19
N GLU A 49 -7.46 9.07 5.17
CA GLU A 49 -8.10 8.35 6.28
C GLU A 49 -9.20 7.38 5.79
N ALA A 50 -10.00 7.80 4.80
CA ALA A 50 -11.03 6.94 4.21
C ALA A 50 -10.42 5.76 3.47
N ALA A 51 -9.39 5.98 2.65
CA ALA A 51 -8.67 4.93 1.94
C ALA A 51 -8.03 3.92 2.91
N GLY A 52 -7.41 4.40 3.99
CA GLY A 52 -6.86 3.55 5.04
C GLY A 52 -7.92 2.65 5.69
N ARG A 53 -9.09 3.21 6.03
CA ARG A 53 -10.20 2.43 6.62
C ARG A 53 -10.76 1.39 5.66
N VAL A 54 -10.87 1.71 4.38
CA VAL A 54 -11.33 0.75 3.35
C VAL A 54 -10.32 -0.40 3.22
N THR A 55 -9.02 -0.10 3.19
CA THR A 55 -7.95 -1.10 3.14
C THR A 55 -8.01 -2.03 4.36
N GLU A 56 -8.11 -1.47 5.57
CA GLU A 56 -8.21 -2.27 6.80
C GLU A 56 -9.45 -3.18 6.81
N LEU A 57 -10.60 -2.65 6.37
CA LEU A 57 -11.83 -3.43 6.27
C LEU A 57 -11.68 -4.58 5.26
N ALA A 58 -11.12 -4.31 4.08
CA ALA A 58 -10.89 -5.32 3.06
C ALA A 58 -9.95 -6.43 3.57
N CYS A 59 -8.83 -6.07 4.20
CA CYS A 59 -7.91 -7.02 4.82
C CYS A 59 -8.58 -7.85 5.92
N ALA A 60 -9.40 -7.23 6.77
CA ALA A 60 -10.14 -7.93 7.82
C ALA A 60 -11.17 -8.92 7.26
N ILE A 61 -11.87 -8.56 6.17
CA ILE A 61 -12.81 -9.47 5.49
C ILE A 61 -12.05 -10.69 4.95
N VAL A 62 -10.96 -10.48 4.21
CA VAL A 62 -10.18 -11.58 3.64
C VAL A 62 -9.62 -12.48 4.76
N ALA A 63 -9.06 -11.92 5.82
CA ALA A 63 -8.57 -12.68 6.96
C ALA A 63 -9.69 -13.52 7.65
N ARG A 64 -10.91 -13.02 7.64
CA ARG A 64 -12.08 -13.71 8.22
C ARG A 64 -12.54 -14.89 7.39
N ILE A 65 -12.47 -14.79 6.05
CA ILE A 65 -12.92 -15.87 5.15
C ILE A 65 -11.80 -16.86 4.81
N ALA A 66 -10.54 -16.46 4.93
CA ALA A 66 -9.38 -17.28 4.58
C ALA A 66 -9.36 -18.68 5.22
N PRO A 67 -9.74 -18.88 6.51
CA PRO A 67 -9.78 -20.21 7.10
C PRO A 67 -10.73 -21.21 6.41
N GLY A 68 -11.67 -20.70 5.59
CA GLY A 68 -12.57 -21.53 4.78
C GLY A 68 -12.01 -21.92 3.40
N PHE A 69 -10.81 -21.47 3.05
CA PHE A 69 -10.20 -21.80 1.77
C PHE A 69 -9.61 -23.21 1.79
N ASP A 70 -9.68 -23.87 0.63
CA ASP A 70 -9.07 -25.19 0.47
C ASP A 70 -7.55 -25.05 0.34
N ALA A 71 -6.82 -25.55 1.35
CA ALA A 71 -5.36 -25.49 1.40
C ALA A 71 -4.70 -26.16 0.20
N ALA A 72 -5.26 -27.27 -0.29
CA ALA A 72 -4.71 -27.98 -1.45
C ALA A 72 -4.77 -27.17 -2.75
N SER A 73 -5.68 -26.21 -2.83
CA SER A 73 -5.81 -25.31 -3.99
C SER A 73 -5.03 -24.01 -3.82
N VAL A 74 -4.94 -23.48 -2.60
CA VAL A 74 -4.37 -22.15 -2.31
C VAL A 74 -2.85 -22.20 -2.14
N VAL A 75 -2.31 -23.25 -1.51
CA VAL A 75 -0.88 -23.33 -1.17
C VAL A 75 0.04 -23.59 -2.36
N PRO A 76 -0.29 -24.39 -3.39
CA PRO A 76 0.61 -24.63 -4.52
C PRO A 76 1.13 -23.37 -5.22
N PRO A 77 0.31 -22.35 -5.57
CA PRO A 77 0.83 -21.12 -6.15
C PRO A 77 1.71 -20.32 -5.17
N LEU A 78 1.48 -20.40 -3.86
CA LEU A 78 2.34 -19.78 -2.86
C LEU A 78 3.72 -20.46 -2.79
N VAL A 79 3.75 -21.79 -2.91
CA VAL A 79 5.00 -22.55 -3.00
C VAL A 79 5.79 -22.13 -4.23
N MET A 80 5.17 -21.98 -5.39
CA MET A 80 5.86 -21.51 -6.61
C MET A 80 6.51 -20.14 -6.40
N GLN A 81 5.79 -19.18 -5.82
CA GLN A 81 6.34 -17.87 -5.51
C GLN A 81 7.48 -17.93 -4.50
N ALA A 82 7.36 -18.77 -3.48
CA ALA A 82 8.41 -18.95 -2.48
C ALA A 82 9.66 -19.61 -3.05
N VAL A 83 9.51 -20.57 -3.97
CA VAL A 83 10.63 -21.22 -4.69
C VAL A 83 11.36 -20.21 -5.57
N GLU A 84 10.65 -19.38 -6.32
CA GLU A 84 11.26 -18.29 -7.11
C GLU A 84 12.05 -17.32 -6.22
N ALA A 85 11.51 -16.96 -5.06
CA ALA A 85 12.16 -16.06 -4.10
C ALA A 85 13.37 -16.72 -3.39
N ALA A 86 13.36 -18.04 -3.23
CA ALA A 86 14.41 -18.78 -2.52
C ALA A 86 15.73 -18.87 -3.29
N GLN A 87 15.72 -18.63 -4.61
CA GLN A 87 16.91 -18.69 -5.48
C GLN A 87 17.77 -19.96 -5.28
N ALA A 88 17.09 -21.10 -5.12
CA ALA A 88 17.76 -22.37 -4.84
C ALA A 88 18.59 -22.87 -6.04
N GLU A 89 19.79 -23.36 -5.76
CA GLU A 89 20.69 -23.90 -6.76
C GLU A 89 20.83 -25.43 -6.65
N GLN A 90 20.85 -25.99 -5.45
CA GLN A 90 21.13 -27.40 -5.21
C GLN A 90 19.99 -28.17 -4.60
N PHE A 91 19.33 -27.62 -3.59
CA PHE A 91 18.21 -28.29 -2.91
C PHE A 91 17.09 -27.34 -2.52
N LEU A 92 15.89 -27.90 -2.45
CA LEU A 92 14.69 -27.25 -1.91
C LEU A 92 14.07 -28.17 -0.87
N LEU A 93 13.83 -27.63 0.31
CA LEU A 93 13.00 -28.24 1.37
C LEU A 93 11.69 -27.48 1.46
N ILE A 94 10.60 -28.08 1.06
CA ILE A 94 9.26 -27.49 1.09
C ILE A 94 8.51 -28.06 2.29
N ARG A 95 8.20 -27.23 3.27
CA ARG A 95 7.38 -27.60 4.43
C ARG A 95 5.98 -27.02 4.29
N VAL A 96 4.97 -27.86 4.42
CA VAL A 96 3.57 -27.48 4.31
C VAL A 96 2.74 -28.18 5.37
N HIS A 97 1.59 -27.60 5.72
CA HIS A 97 0.62 -28.32 6.56
C HIS A 97 0.07 -29.55 5.80
N PRO A 98 -0.22 -30.68 6.47
CA PRO A 98 -0.71 -31.91 5.84
C PRO A 98 -1.93 -31.69 4.94
N GLN A 99 -2.81 -30.74 5.25
CA GLN A 99 -3.97 -30.41 4.42
C GLN A 99 -3.61 -29.87 3.03
N ALA A 100 -2.44 -29.22 2.89
CA ALA A 100 -1.97 -28.69 1.61
C ALA A 100 -1.15 -29.69 0.82
N ARG A 101 -0.64 -30.76 1.44
CA ARG A 101 0.32 -31.70 0.86
C ARG A 101 -0.09 -32.22 -0.51
N ALA A 102 -1.31 -32.74 -0.62
CA ALA A 102 -1.76 -33.36 -1.87
C ALA A 102 -1.74 -32.37 -3.05
N GLY A 103 -2.14 -31.13 -2.84
CA GLY A 103 -2.12 -30.10 -3.87
C GLY A 103 -0.71 -29.71 -4.27
N VAL A 104 0.20 -29.57 -3.30
CA VAL A 104 1.61 -29.23 -3.55
C VAL A 104 2.32 -30.39 -4.25
N GLU A 105 2.11 -31.62 -3.83
CA GLU A 105 2.68 -32.82 -4.46
C GLU A 105 2.30 -32.92 -5.94
N ALA A 106 1.03 -32.65 -6.27
CA ALA A 106 0.56 -32.58 -7.65
C ALA A 106 1.27 -31.49 -8.48
N GLY A 107 1.67 -30.38 -7.84
CA GLY A 107 2.37 -29.25 -8.44
C GLY A 107 3.90 -29.42 -8.56
N LEU A 108 4.52 -30.41 -7.90
CA LEU A 108 5.98 -30.59 -7.88
C LEU A 108 6.59 -30.79 -9.28
N GLY A 109 5.83 -31.37 -10.21
CA GLY A 109 6.26 -31.49 -11.59
C GLY A 109 6.53 -30.15 -12.27
N ALA A 110 5.66 -29.17 -12.04
CA ALA A 110 5.84 -27.79 -12.55
C ALA A 110 7.04 -27.11 -11.89
N VAL A 111 7.25 -27.30 -10.59
CA VAL A 111 8.42 -26.77 -9.86
C VAL A 111 9.73 -27.29 -10.49
N ARG A 112 9.82 -28.61 -10.73
CA ARG A 112 11.00 -29.22 -11.37
C ARG A 112 11.25 -28.72 -12.80
N GLN A 113 10.18 -28.47 -13.55
CA GLN A 113 10.29 -27.92 -14.91
C GLN A 113 10.78 -26.47 -14.91
N ALA A 114 10.29 -25.66 -13.96
CA ALA A 114 10.67 -24.26 -13.82
C ALA A 114 12.11 -24.09 -13.29
N HIS A 115 12.58 -25.04 -12.44
CA HIS A 115 13.88 -24.97 -11.79
C HIS A 115 14.70 -26.24 -12.04
N PRO A 116 15.15 -26.50 -13.30
CA PRO A 116 15.83 -27.74 -13.66
C PRO A 116 17.20 -27.87 -13.01
N ALA A 117 17.81 -26.80 -12.54
CA ALA A 117 19.10 -26.80 -11.84
C ALA A 117 19.02 -27.38 -10.42
N VAL A 118 17.83 -27.36 -9.80
CA VAL A 118 17.64 -27.90 -8.45
C VAL A 118 17.66 -29.43 -8.48
N GLY A 119 18.69 -30.00 -7.84
CA GLY A 119 18.89 -31.47 -7.84
C GLY A 119 17.93 -32.22 -6.95
N VAL A 120 17.62 -31.70 -5.77
CA VAL A 120 16.79 -32.35 -4.75
C VAL A 120 15.65 -31.44 -4.34
N ILE A 121 14.44 -31.95 -4.44
CA ILE A 121 13.23 -31.28 -3.90
C ILE A 121 12.58 -32.25 -2.93
N GLU A 122 12.53 -31.86 -1.66
CA GLU A 122 11.90 -32.62 -0.58
C GLU A 122 10.65 -31.91 -0.08
N LEU A 123 9.56 -32.66 0.05
CA LEU A 123 8.29 -32.17 0.60
C LEU A 123 8.04 -32.81 1.96
N VAL A 124 7.91 -32.00 2.99
CA VAL A 124 7.76 -32.42 4.39
C VAL A 124 6.48 -31.85 4.99
N ASP A 125 5.77 -32.70 5.73
CA ASP A 125 4.61 -32.28 6.52
C ASP A 125 5.06 -31.59 7.80
N ASP A 126 4.43 -30.47 8.10
CA ASP A 126 4.67 -29.68 9.31
C ASP A 126 3.33 -29.19 9.88
N GLU A 127 2.80 -29.91 10.86
CA GLU A 127 1.53 -29.59 11.53
C GLU A 127 1.59 -28.28 12.35
N SER A 128 2.79 -27.75 12.61
CA SER A 128 2.95 -26.49 13.30
C SER A 128 2.69 -25.26 12.41
N LEU A 129 2.66 -25.46 11.08
CA LEU A 129 2.36 -24.40 10.13
C LEU A 129 0.86 -24.13 10.03
N ASP A 130 0.52 -22.88 9.71
CA ASP A 130 -0.85 -22.55 9.31
C ASP A 130 -1.21 -23.29 8.02
N PRO A 131 -2.43 -23.87 7.91
CA PRO A 131 -2.86 -24.64 6.73
C PRO A 131 -2.74 -23.91 5.39
N LEU A 132 -2.80 -22.57 5.40
CA LEU A 132 -2.67 -21.72 4.21
C LEU A 132 -1.28 -21.09 4.07
N SER A 133 -0.26 -21.75 4.60
CA SER A 133 1.13 -21.28 4.54
C SER A 133 2.09 -22.38 4.10
N CYS A 134 3.27 -21.97 3.67
CA CYS A 134 4.39 -22.86 3.39
C CYS A 134 5.72 -22.19 3.79
N VAL A 135 6.73 -23.02 3.99
CA VAL A 135 8.11 -22.59 4.20
C VAL A 135 8.99 -23.33 3.19
N VAL A 136 9.74 -22.58 2.42
CA VAL A 136 10.70 -23.11 1.44
C VAL A 136 12.10 -22.80 1.93
N GLY A 137 12.85 -23.83 2.26
CA GLY A 137 14.26 -23.77 2.65
C GLY A 137 15.17 -24.08 1.46
N SER A 138 16.26 -23.35 1.34
CA SER A 138 17.34 -23.55 0.37
C SER A 138 18.69 -23.31 1.04
N GLU A 139 19.78 -23.50 0.31
CA GLU A 139 21.11 -23.12 0.75
C GLU A 139 21.27 -21.62 1.08
N ALA A 140 20.44 -20.78 0.47
CA ALA A 140 20.43 -19.33 0.70
C ALA A 140 19.64 -18.92 1.96
N GLY A 141 18.79 -19.82 2.49
CA GLY A 141 17.95 -19.54 3.67
C GLY A 141 16.53 -20.04 3.52
N GLU A 142 15.64 -19.53 4.38
CA GLU A 142 14.21 -19.87 4.38
C GLU A 142 13.35 -18.72 3.89
N VAL A 143 12.39 -19.03 3.02
CA VAL A 143 11.32 -18.13 2.57
C VAL A 143 10.00 -18.64 3.10
N ARG A 144 9.27 -17.78 3.78
CA ARG A 144 7.91 -18.06 4.29
C ARG A 144 6.88 -17.38 3.41
N ALA A 145 5.90 -18.13 2.95
CA ALA A 145 4.78 -17.61 2.19
C ALA A 145 3.46 -18.14 2.75
N GLY A 146 2.42 -17.34 2.68
CA GLY A 146 1.09 -17.70 3.17
C GLY A 146 0.08 -16.60 2.91
N VAL A 147 -1.19 -16.91 3.07
CA VAL A 147 -2.28 -15.94 2.87
C VAL A 147 -2.13 -14.75 3.82
N ALA A 148 -1.77 -14.99 5.08
CA ALA A 148 -1.54 -13.93 6.07
C ALA A 148 -0.42 -12.98 5.64
N GLN A 149 0.70 -13.50 5.13
CA GLN A 149 1.83 -12.72 4.62
C GLN A 149 1.44 -11.92 3.37
N GLN A 150 0.63 -12.50 2.48
CA GLN A 150 0.12 -11.79 1.29
C GLN A 150 -0.79 -10.62 1.67
N ILE A 151 -1.69 -10.81 2.64
CA ILE A 151 -2.56 -9.75 3.15
C ILE A 151 -1.72 -8.61 3.73
N GLU A 152 -0.68 -8.92 4.50
CA GLU A 152 0.20 -7.91 5.11
C GLU A 152 1.04 -7.16 4.07
N ALA A 153 1.52 -7.86 3.05
CA ALA A 153 2.23 -7.24 1.92
C ALA A 153 1.32 -6.27 1.15
N ILE A 154 0.07 -6.66 0.88
CA ILE A 154 -0.94 -5.79 0.23
C ILE A 154 -1.25 -4.59 1.12
N ARG A 155 -1.46 -4.78 2.42
CA ARG A 155 -1.69 -3.69 3.38
C ARG A 155 -0.56 -2.67 3.35
N THR A 156 0.68 -3.14 3.41
CA THR A 156 1.88 -2.29 3.39
C THR A 156 2.01 -1.53 2.06
N ALA A 157 1.77 -2.20 0.93
CA ALA A 157 1.83 -1.58 -0.39
C ALA A 157 0.78 -0.47 -0.56
N LEU A 158 -0.47 -0.71 -0.13
CA LEU A 158 -1.55 0.28 -0.18
C LEU A 158 -1.31 1.46 0.77
N ALA A 159 -0.75 1.21 1.96
CA ALA A 159 -0.36 2.28 2.89
C ALA A 159 0.80 3.13 2.36
N GLY A 160 1.69 2.54 1.56
CA GLY A 160 2.78 3.26 0.86
C GLY A 160 2.25 4.12 -0.28
N ALA A 161 1.34 3.59 -1.10
CA ALA A 161 0.73 4.30 -2.23
C ALA A 161 -0.03 5.55 -1.77
N SER A 162 -0.79 5.47 -0.68
CA SER A 162 -1.54 6.62 -0.13
C SER A 162 -0.66 7.75 0.40
N ARG A 163 0.63 7.48 0.68
CA ARG A 163 1.63 8.49 1.09
C ARG A 163 2.40 9.10 -0.07
N GLY A 164 2.50 8.40 -1.20
CA GLY A 164 3.25 8.85 -2.37
C GLY A 164 2.51 9.83 -3.29
N GLU A 165 1.19 9.97 -3.19
CA GLU A 165 0.39 10.91 -3.99
C GLU A 165 0.36 12.35 -3.45
N THR A 166 1.04 12.61 -2.33
CA THR A 166 1.11 13.94 -1.69
C THR A 166 2.46 14.67 -1.90
N ALA A 167 3.26 14.22 -2.87
CA ALA A 167 4.55 14.89 -3.20
C ALA A 167 4.47 15.61 -4.55
#